data_9dbc05eb49ffc2feb11809f6cb94d5db
#
_entry.id   9dbc05eb49ffc2feb11809f6cb94d5db
#
_cell.length_a   1.000
_cell.length_b   1.000
_cell.length_c   1.000
_cell.angle_alpha   90.00
_cell.angle_beta   90.00
_cell.angle_gamma   90.00
#
_symmetry.space_group_name_H-M   'P 1'
#
loop_
_entity.id
_entity.type
_entity.pdbx_description
1 polymer ?
#
loop_
_entity_poly.entity_id
_entity_poly.type
_entity_poly.pdbx_seq_one_letter_code
_entity_poly.pdbx_strand_id
1 'polypeptide(L)'
;MERCVPLVGEALWAASRAIEGASGSNFLFPRYNRGSTSNANSASAAINKWLKPRVPEGCVIHSFRHSMRDRLRGVECPSDIIDAIGSWTTTGVGQRYGLGQSLDVKAKWMHLILGQD
;
A
#
# COMPACT_ATOMS: atom_id res chain seq x y z
N MET A 1 1.01 3.85 13.65
CA MET A 1 1.17 2.42 13.97
C MET A 1 1.99 1.74 12.90
N GLU A 2 3.05 1.11 13.30
CA GLU A 2 3.92 0.38 12.39
C GLU A 2 3.29 -0.95 12.00
N ARG A 3 3.43 -1.32 10.72
CA ARG A 3 2.97 -2.61 10.22
C ARG A 3 3.85 -3.07 9.05
N CYS A 4 3.92 -4.37 8.89
CA CYS A 4 4.57 -4.97 7.73
C CYS A 4 3.52 -5.41 6.71
N VAL A 5 3.72 -5.01 5.48
CA VAL A 5 2.85 -5.37 4.36
C VAL A 5 3.71 -5.98 3.26
N PRO A 6 3.37 -7.17 2.76
CA PRO A 6 4.15 -7.77 1.68
C PRO A 6 3.93 -7.02 0.38
N LEU A 7 4.99 -6.89 -0.40
CA LEU A 7 4.92 -6.34 -1.75
C LEU A 7 4.77 -7.49 -2.74
N VAL A 8 3.71 -7.45 -3.52
CA VAL A 8 3.42 -8.49 -4.52
C VAL A 8 3.21 -7.87 -5.90
N GLY A 9 3.45 -8.64 -6.94
CA GLY A 9 3.20 -8.21 -8.31
C GLY A 9 3.92 -6.92 -8.70
N GLU A 10 3.19 -5.99 -9.28
CA GLU A 10 3.72 -4.71 -9.77
C GLU A 10 4.34 -3.86 -8.65
N ALA A 11 3.83 -3.96 -7.42
CA ALA A 11 4.40 -3.24 -6.29
C ALA A 11 5.81 -3.74 -5.96
N LEU A 12 6.03 -5.06 -6.02
CA LEU A 12 7.36 -5.64 -5.81
C LEU A 12 8.32 -5.23 -6.93
N TRP A 13 7.86 -5.28 -8.18
CA TRP A 13 8.63 -4.84 -9.33
C TRP A 13 9.03 -3.37 -9.19
N ALA A 14 8.08 -2.49 -8.85
CA ALA A 14 8.32 -1.06 -8.70
C ALA A 14 9.31 -0.77 -7.56
N ALA A 15 9.18 -1.45 -6.42
CA ALA A 15 10.10 -1.29 -5.30
C ALA A 15 11.52 -1.71 -5.67
N SER A 16 11.67 -2.83 -6.39
CA SER A 16 12.97 -3.30 -6.87
C SER A 16 13.64 -2.28 -7.80
N ARG A 17 12.85 -1.69 -8.72
CA ARG A 17 13.34 -0.63 -9.61
C ARG A 17 13.73 0.63 -8.84
N ALA A 18 12.96 1.00 -7.83
CA ALA A 18 13.25 2.17 -7.00
C ALA A 18 14.55 1.98 -6.21
N ILE A 19 14.81 0.78 -5.70
CA ILE A 19 16.06 0.46 -5.00
C ILE A 19 17.27 0.66 -5.92
N GLU A 20 17.19 0.19 -7.15
CA GLU A 20 18.24 0.36 -8.15
C GLU A 20 18.49 1.85 -8.43
N GLY A 21 17.42 2.63 -8.59
CA GLY A 21 17.49 4.06 -8.86
C GLY A 21 17.95 4.91 -7.67
N ALA A 22 17.87 4.39 -6.46
CA ALA A 22 18.25 5.09 -5.23
C ALA A 22 19.70 4.81 -4.80
N SER A 23 20.53 4.34 -5.70
CA SER A 23 21.93 4.01 -5.43
C SER A 23 22.66 5.17 -4.70
N GLY A 24 23.28 4.85 -3.57
CA GLY A 24 23.98 5.84 -2.74
C GLY A 24 23.10 6.64 -1.77
N SER A 25 21.81 6.39 -1.74
CA SER A 25 20.88 7.04 -0.79
C SER A 25 20.34 6.04 0.23
N ASN A 26 20.07 6.52 1.43
CA ASN A 26 19.37 5.77 2.47
C ASN A 26 17.85 5.77 2.28
N PHE A 27 17.36 6.52 1.28
CA PHE A 27 15.94 6.66 1.00
C PHE A 27 15.60 6.03 -0.34
N LEU A 28 14.45 5.37 -0.40
CA LEU A 28 13.94 4.78 -1.64
C LEU A 28 13.58 5.85 -2.67
N PHE A 29 13.09 6.99 -2.19
CA PHE A 29 12.74 8.13 -3.03
C PHE A 29 13.49 9.38 -2.56
N PRO A 30 14.78 9.52 -2.90
CA PRO A 30 15.62 10.62 -2.38
C PRO A 30 15.12 12.00 -2.79
N ARG A 31 14.41 12.11 -3.90
CA ARG A 31 13.85 13.39 -4.38
C ARG A 31 12.92 14.03 -3.35
N TYR A 32 12.20 13.20 -2.57
CA TYR A 32 11.21 13.66 -1.60
C TYR A 32 11.66 13.50 -0.15
N ASN A 33 12.88 13.07 0.07
CA ASN A 33 13.40 12.82 1.41
C ASN A 33 14.79 13.40 1.54
N ARG A 34 14.96 14.34 2.48
CA ARG A 34 16.25 14.98 2.76
C ARG A 34 16.50 15.01 4.27
N GLY A 35 17.61 14.44 4.69
CA GLY A 35 17.95 14.34 6.10
C GLY A 35 16.86 13.59 6.87
N SER A 36 16.26 14.23 7.87
CA SER A 36 15.16 13.69 8.66
C SER A 36 13.78 14.12 8.16
N THR A 37 13.71 14.86 7.04
CA THR A 37 12.48 15.44 6.53
C THR A 37 11.96 14.67 5.33
N SER A 38 10.69 14.26 5.39
CA SER A 38 9.98 13.65 4.28
C SER A 38 8.96 14.64 3.71
N ASN A 39 8.98 14.84 2.40
CA ASN A 39 8.06 15.75 1.71
C ASN A 39 6.95 14.97 1.01
N ALA A 40 6.13 14.29 1.80
CA ALA A 40 5.03 13.47 1.32
C ALA A 40 3.98 14.29 0.53
N ASN A 41 3.75 15.53 0.94
CA ASN A 41 2.78 16.41 0.26
C ASN A 41 3.21 16.72 -1.18
N SER A 42 4.49 16.99 -1.41
CA SER A 42 5.01 17.22 -2.76
C SER A 42 4.94 15.97 -3.61
N ALA A 43 5.24 14.81 -3.05
CA ALA A 43 5.12 13.53 -3.75
C ALA A 43 3.67 13.25 -4.15
N SER A 44 2.75 13.44 -3.22
CA SER A 44 1.31 13.25 -3.46
C SER A 44 0.80 14.20 -4.56
N ALA A 45 1.20 15.47 -4.51
CA ALA A 45 0.79 16.45 -5.52
C ALA A 45 1.29 16.07 -6.92
N ALA A 46 2.55 15.66 -7.04
CA ALA A 46 3.16 15.23 -8.30
C ALA A 46 2.45 13.99 -8.87
N ILE A 47 2.18 13.01 -8.01
CA ILE A 47 1.50 11.77 -8.43
C ILE A 47 0.07 12.06 -8.87
N ASN A 48 -0.67 12.88 -8.12
CA ASN A 48 -2.04 13.22 -8.46
C ASN A 48 -2.13 14.01 -9.77
N LYS A 49 -1.18 14.89 -10.03
CA LYS A 49 -1.08 15.62 -11.31
C LYS A 49 -0.87 14.63 -12.47
N TRP A 50 0.00 13.64 -12.28
CA TRP A 50 0.26 12.61 -13.28
C TRP A 50 -0.96 11.70 -13.48
N LEU A 51 -1.67 11.36 -12.41
CA LEU A 51 -2.85 10.50 -12.45
C LEU A 51 -4.04 11.15 -13.16
N LYS A 52 -4.23 12.45 -13.00
CA LYS A 52 -5.43 13.17 -13.41
C LYS A 52 -5.94 12.81 -14.83
N PRO A 53 -5.10 12.76 -15.89
CA PRO A 53 -5.58 12.36 -17.22
C PRO A 53 -5.71 10.84 -17.42
N ARG A 54 -5.34 10.03 -16.42
CA ARG A 54 -5.22 8.56 -16.55
C ARG A 54 -6.24 7.78 -15.73
N VAL A 55 -6.95 8.45 -14.84
CA VAL A 55 -7.96 7.84 -13.98
C VAL A 55 -9.28 8.60 -14.10
N PRO A 56 -10.40 8.00 -13.69
CA PRO A 56 -11.69 8.70 -13.71
C PRO A 56 -11.63 9.99 -12.88
N GLU A 57 -12.46 10.96 -13.28
CA GLU A 57 -12.54 12.23 -12.58
C GLU A 57 -12.83 12.03 -11.09
N GLY A 58 -12.13 12.79 -10.25
CA GLY A 58 -12.25 12.69 -8.80
C GLY A 58 -11.38 11.64 -8.14
N CYS A 59 -10.75 10.75 -8.91
CA CYS A 59 -9.82 9.76 -8.37
C CYS A 59 -8.44 10.36 -8.14
N VAL A 60 -7.83 10.00 -7.02
CA VAL A 60 -6.49 10.45 -6.59
C VAL A 60 -5.70 9.24 -6.09
N ILE A 61 -4.42 9.46 -5.74
CA ILE A 61 -3.57 8.37 -5.23
C ILE A 61 -4.23 7.61 -4.05
N HIS A 62 -4.92 8.32 -3.16
CA HIS A 62 -5.61 7.70 -2.03
C HIS A 62 -6.74 6.75 -2.48
N SER A 63 -7.28 6.93 -3.67
CA SER A 63 -8.32 6.04 -4.21
C SER A 63 -7.84 4.61 -4.38
N PHE A 64 -6.54 4.38 -4.59
CA PHE A 64 -5.98 3.03 -4.65
C PHE A 64 -6.13 2.28 -3.34
N ARG A 65 -6.09 2.99 -2.21
CA ARG A 65 -6.32 2.41 -0.89
C ARG A 65 -7.74 1.85 -0.77
N HIS A 66 -8.73 2.59 -1.23
CA HIS A 66 -10.11 2.12 -1.26
C HIS A 66 -10.28 0.94 -2.23
N SER A 67 -9.68 1.04 -3.40
CA SER A 67 -9.72 -0.03 -4.40
C SER A 67 -9.14 -1.34 -3.85
N MET A 68 -8.02 -1.27 -3.16
CA MET A 68 -7.41 -2.46 -2.53
C MET A 68 -8.37 -3.10 -1.53
N ARG A 69 -9.01 -2.31 -0.69
CA ARG A 69 -9.99 -2.80 0.28
C ARG A 69 -11.15 -3.52 -0.40
N ASP A 70 -11.69 -2.92 -1.47
CA ASP A 70 -12.80 -3.49 -2.21
C ASP A 70 -12.39 -4.79 -2.91
N ARG A 71 -11.19 -4.83 -3.48
CA ARG A 71 -10.67 -6.05 -4.13
C ARG A 71 -10.48 -7.18 -3.12
N LEU A 72 -9.97 -6.88 -1.92
CA LEU A 72 -9.84 -7.88 -0.85
C LEU A 72 -11.22 -8.40 -0.41
N ARG A 73 -12.20 -7.53 -0.30
CA ARG A 73 -13.58 -7.94 -0.02
C ARG A 73 -14.13 -8.81 -1.15
N GLY A 74 -13.80 -8.49 -2.39
CA GLY A 74 -14.25 -9.26 -3.56
C GLY A 74 -13.74 -10.69 -3.61
N VAL A 75 -12.62 -10.98 -2.97
CA VAL A 75 -12.10 -12.35 -2.82
C VAL A 75 -12.43 -12.96 -1.46
N GLU A 76 -13.37 -12.35 -0.74
CA GLU A 76 -13.85 -12.82 0.56
C GLU A 76 -12.77 -12.88 1.64
N CYS A 77 -11.79 -11.98 1.55
CA CYS A 77 -10.75 -11.87 2.57
C CYS A 77 -11.37 -11.53 3.93
N PRO A 78 -11.02 -12.25 5.00
CA PRO A 78 -11.52 -11.93 6.33
C PRO A 78 -11.21 -10.48 6.74
N SER A 79 -12.16 -9.82 7.40
CA SER A 79 -12.05 -8.40 7.74
C SER A 79 -10.86 -8.06 8.61
N ASP A 80 -10.47 -8.95 9.52
CA ASP A 80 -9.29 -8.74 10.37
C ASP A 80 -7.99 -8.73 9.56
N ILE A 81 -7.92 -9.53 8.50
CA ILE A 81 -6.76 -9.55 7.59
C ILE A 81 -6.75 -8.30 6.72
N ILE A 82 -7.91 -7.89 6.20
CA ILE A 82 -8.04 -6.62 5.45
C ILE A 82 -7.53 -5.46 6.30
N ASP A 83 -7.98 -5.38 7.54
CA ASP A 83 -7.59 -4.30 8.44
C ASP A 83 -6.12 -4.32 8.79
N ALA A 84 -5.54 -5.53 8.96
CA ALA A 84 -4.11 -5.69 9.18
C ALA A 84 -3.27 -5.21 7.99
N ILE A 85 -3.72 -5.47 6.77
CA ILE A 85 -3.05 -5.00 5.55
C ILE A 85 -3.12 -3.48 5.43
N GLY A 86 -4.31 -2.91 5.58
CA GLY A 86 -4.55 -1.49 5.35
C GLY A 86 -4.36 -0.60 6.58
N SER A 87 -4.12 -1.18 7.75
CA SER A 87 -4.13 -0.45 9.03
C SER A 87 -5.45 0.26 9.28
N TRP A 88 -6.55 -0.36 8.86
CA TRP A 88 -7.87 0.11 9.22
C TRP A 88 -8.22 -0.40 10.61
N THR A 89 -9.03 0.38 11.32
CA THR A 89 -9.49 0.00 12.65
C THR A 89 -10.83 -0.70 12.52
N THR A 90 -10.91 -1.94 13.01
CA THR A 90 -12.20 -2.59 13.24
C THR A 90 -12.58 -2.50 14.70
N THR A 91 -13.86 -2.33 14.96
CA THR A 91 -14.42 -2.23 16.30
C THR A 91 -14.59 -3.59 16.98
N GLY A 92 -14.02 -4.66 16.43
CA GLY A 92 -14.12 -6.02 16.97
C GLY A 92 -13.12 -6.29 18.08
N VAL A 93 -13.57 -6.96 19.13
CA VAL A 93 -12.74 -7.30 20.29
C VAL A 93 -11.62 -8.31 19.93
N GLY A 94 -11.84 -9.15 18.93
CA GLY A 94 -10.89 -10.20 18.52
C GLY A 94 -9.55 -9.69 18.01
N GLN A 95 -9.48 -8.45 17.55
CA GLN A 95 -8.24 -7.88 17.02
C GLN A 95 -7.23 -7.45 18.08
N ARG A 96 -7.66 -7.30 19.31
CA ARG A 96 -6.80 -6.86 20.42
C ARG A 96 -5.89 -7.95 20.94
N TYR A 97 -6.17 -9.19 20.62
CA TYR A 97 -5.51 -10.37 21.22
C TYR A 97 -4.62 -11.13 20.23
N GLY A 98 -4.61 -10.73 18.95
CA GLY A 98 -3.77 -11.37 17.96
C GLY A 98 -2.36 -10.82 17.97
N LEU A 99 -1.37 -11.66 17.72
CA LEU A 99 0.00 -11.26 17.42
C LEU A 99 0.13 -10.58 16.07
N GLY A 100 -0.99 -10.17 15.47
CA GLY A 100 -1.05 -9.70 14.12
C GLY A 100 -1.00 -10.84 13.11
N GLN A 101 -1.38 -10.56 11.88
CA GLN A 101 -1.33 -11.54 10.80
C GLN A 101 0.10 -11.66 10.27
N SER A 102 0.54 -12.88 9.99
CA SER A 102 1.86 -13.11 9.40
C SER A 102 1.96 -12.52 7.99
N LEU A 103 3.19 -12.24 7.55
CA LEU A 103 3.42 -11.79 6.17
C LEU A 103 2.94 -12.82 5.15
N ASP A 104 3.07 -14.12 5.45
CA ASP A 104 2.63 -15.17 4.55
C ASP A 104 1.12 -15.16 4.34
N VAL A 105 0.35 -14.97 5.40
CA VAL A 105 -1.12 -14.87 5.32
C VAL A 105 -1.53 -13.63 4.53
N LYS A 106 -0.92 -12.48 4.82
CA LYS A 106 -1.18 -11.25 4.07
C LYS A 106 -0.82 -11.41 2.59
N ALA A 107 0.32 -12.02 2.29
CA ALA A 107 0.77 -12.27 0.92
C ALA A 107 -0.21 -13.17 0.16
N LYS A 108 -0.71 -14.23 0.81
CA LYS A 108 -1.72 -15.11 0.21
C LYS A 108 -2.92 -14.33 -0.31
N TRP A 109 -3.49 -13.47 0.52
CA TRP A 109 -4.67 -12.69 0.14
C TRP A 109 -4.35 -11.61 -0.90
N MET A 110 -3.18 -10.97 -0.78
CA MET A 110 -2.76 -9.98 -1.76
C MET A 110 -2.48 -10.59 -3.13
N HIS A 111 -1.97 -11.81 -3.20
CA HIS A 111 -1.81 -12.53 -4.47
C HIS A 111 -3.15 -12.83 -5.13
N LEU A 112 -4.20 -13.10 -4.35
CA LEU A 112 -5.53 -13.38 -4.89
C LEU A 112 -6.17 -12.18 -5.59
N ILE A 113 -5.77 -10.95 -5.25
CA ILE A 113 -6.31 -9.75 -5.89
C ILE A 113 -5.48 -9.27 -7.08
N LEU A 114 -4.35 -9.92 -7.40
CA LEU A 114 -3.59 -9.60 -8.59
C LEU A 114 -4.35 -10.01 -9.85
N GLY A 115 -4.36 -9.11 -10.83
CA GLY A 115 -5.04 -9.38 -12.10
C GLY A 115 -6.55 -9.30 -12.07
N GLN A 116 -7.13 -8.82 -10.98
CA GLN A 116 -8.56 -8.52 -10.94
C GLN A 116 -8.81 -7.17 -11.63
N ASP A 117 -9.64 -7.19 -12.62
CA ASP A 117 -10.06 -6.00 -13.35
C ASP A 117 -11.38 -5.44 -12.80
#